data_f42496ebffcda45d01fa58b7307042ee
#
_entry.id   f42496ebffcda45d01fa58b7307042ee
#
_cell.length_a   1.000
_cell.length_b   1.000
_cell.length_c   1.000
_cell.angle_alpha   90.00
_cell.angle_beta   90.00
_cell.angle_gamma   90.00
#
_symmetry.space_group_name_H-M   'P 1'
#
loop_
_entity.id
_entity.type
_entity.pdbx_description
1 polymer ?
#
loop_
_entity_poly.entity_id
_entity_poly.type
_entity_poly.pdbx_seq_one_letter_code
_entity_poly.pdbx_strand_id
1 'polypeptide(L)'
;MSRKKNRKKNFVKQIAVVNKTPVKQEEQMVQLDLGPRRSVAFIGSECYPFVKTGGLGDVMSALPKTLAKLNLDVKVILPRYKCIPQKFQEKMEYRGSFYMDLCSDGKQYYVGIMEYQKDGVVYDFIDNDEFFSWGNPYTNLIDDIPKFCYFAKASLAALNYLDWTPDIVHCHDWQAALVPLYLRTCFQNTNVGRASAVLTIHNLRFQGIYDRKMIQYWSGLPDYVFNKDCMIQNWLDANMLKGGIAYCNKITTVSNTYAGEIQTEEYGEGLAEHLRYHNNKSEEL
;
A
#
# COMPACT_ATOMS: atom_id res chain seq x y z
N MET A 1 -71.78 -11.71 45.08
CA MET A 1 -71.84 -12.41 43.81
C MET A 1 -72.16 -11.41 42.68
N SER A 2 -71.20 -10.93 41.97
CA SER A 2 -71.41 -9.83 41.02
C SER A 2 -70.75 -10.17 39.69
N ARG A 3 -71.56 -10.24 38.63
CA ARG A 3 -71.14 -10.42 37.23
C ARG A 3 -70.63 -9.08 36.69
N LYS A 4 -69.37 -8.99 36.23
CA LYS A 4 -68.92 -7.90 35.40
C LYS A 4 -68.96 -8.29 33.92
N LYS A 5 -69.77 -7.54 33.16
CA LYS A 5 -69.87 -7.61 31.70
C LYS A 5 -68.70 -6.91 31.04
N ASN A 6 -68.02 -7.62 30.12
CA ASN A 6 -67.08 -7.04 29.19
C ASN A 6 -67.79 -6.32 28.04
N ARG A 7 -67.53 -5.04 27.85
CA ARG A 7 -67.89 -4.28 26.66
C ARG A 7 -66.69 -4.22 25.71
N LYS A 8 -66.79 -4.91 24.57
CA LYS A 8 -65.89 -4.70 23.43
C LYS A 8 -66.29 -3.41 22.71
N LYS A 9 -65.37 -2.44 22.63
CA LYS A 9 -65.52 -1.27 21.75
C LYS A 9 -64.87 -1.60 20.39
N ASN A 10 -65.70 -1.59 19.34
CA ASN A 10 -65.23 -1.63 17.96
C ASN A 10 -64.67 -0.26 17.57
N PHE A 11 -63.38 -0.17 17.25
CA PHE A 11 -62.80 0.98 16.58
C PHE A 11 -62.78 0.72 15.06
N VAL A 12 -63.62 1.45 14.35
CA VAL A 12 -63.60 1.53 12.88
C VAL A 12 -62.44 2.45 12.51
N LYS A 13 -61.40 1.98 11.85
CA LYS A 13 -60.35 2.81 11.27
C LYS A 13 -60.84 3.42 9.97
N GLN A 14 -61.03 4.72 9.94
CA GLN A 14 -61.13 5.49 8.70
C GLN A 14 -59.79 5.53 8.03
N ILE A 15 -59.68 5.01 6.81
CA ILE A 15 -58.50 5.11 5.95
C ILE A 15 -58.62 6.46 5.21
N ALA A 16 -57.79 7.43 5.58
CA ALA A 16 -57.63 8.63 4.79
C ALA A 16 -56.69 8.33 3.62
N VAL A 17 -57.20 8.46 2.41
CA VAL A 17 -56.39 8.41 1.17
C VAL A 17 -55.63 9.73 1.08
N VAL A 18 -54.33 9.70 1.37
CA VAL A 18 -53.41 10.85 1.14
C VAL A 18 -52.93 10.75 -0.29
N ASN A 19 -53.37 11.64 -1.15
CA ASN A 19 -52.77 11.87 -2.47
C ASN A 19 -51.33 12.29 -2.32
N LYS A 20 -50.42 11.41 -2.64
CA LYS A 20 -48.97 11.73 -2.71
C LYS A 20 -48.67 12.44 -4.02
N THR A 21 -48.55 13.72 -3.99
CA THR A 21 -47.82 14.49 -5.00
C THR A 21 -46.34 14.08 -4.92
N PRO A 22 -45.62 13.79 -6.02
CA PRO A 22 -44.19 13.46 -5.96
C PRO A 22 -43.43 14.73 -5.61
N VAL A 23 -42.96 14.82 -4.36
CA VAL A 23 -41.94 15.77 -3.96
C VAL A 23 -40.65 15.32 -4.63
N LYS A 24 -40.16 16.08 -5.60
CA LYS A 24 -38.77 15.97 -6.06
C LYS A 24 -37.90 16.27 -4.83
N GLN A 25 -37.35 15.23 -4.24
CA GLN A 25 -36.20 15.38 -3.36
C GLN A 25 -35.02 15.82 -4.25
N GLU A 26 -34.72 17.10 -4.27
CA GLU A 26 -33.39 17.56 -4.60
C GLU A 26 -32.46 16.95 -3.53
N GLU A 27 -31.66 15.98 -3.95
CA GLU A 27 -30.54 15.53 -3.14
C GLU A 27 -29.60 16.72 -2.97
N GLN A 28 -29.76 17.43 -1.85
CA GLN A 28 -28.75 18.34 -1.38
C GLN A 28 -27.49 17.49 -1.15
N MET A 29 -26.57 17.54 -2.11
CA MET A 29 -25.21 17.06 -1.88
C MET A 29 -24.68 17.83 -0.69
N VAL A 30 -24.62 17.15 0.45
CA VAL A 30 -23.90 17.65 1.63
C VAL A 30 -22.46 17.78 1.16
N GLN A 31 -22.00 19.02 0.97
CA GLN A 31 -20.62 19.30 0.67
C GLN A 31 -19.84 18.98 1.95
N LEU A 32 -19.30 17.76 2.00
CA LEU A 32 -18.39 17.33 3.07
C LEU A 32 -17.21 18.30 3.04
N ASP A 33 -17.01 19.03 4.13
CA ASP A 33 -15.76 19.74 4.37
C ASP A 33 -14.68 18.67 4.65
N LEU A 34 -13.94 18.32 3.60
CA LEU A 34 -12.90 17.31 3.66
C LEU A 34 -11.61 17.84 4.31
N GLY A 35 -11.63 19.08 4.83
CA GLY A 35 -10.45 19.73 5.40
C GLY A 35 -9.35 20.00 4.35
N PRO A 36 -8.11 20.28 4.76
CA PRO A 36 -7.01 20.51 3.84
C PRO A 36 -6.72 19.25 3.04
N ARG A 37 -6.47 19.44 1.74
CA ARG A 37 -6.17 18.35 0.81
C ARG A 37 -4.96 17.56 1.29
N ARG A 38 -5.12 16.23 1.43
CA ARG A 38 -4.08 15.30 1.84
C ARG A 38 -3.48 14.59 0.63
N SER A 39 -2.25 14.11 0.77
CA SER A 39 -1.52 13.45 -0.30
C SER A 39 -1.11 12.03 0.10
N VAL A 40 -1.31 11.08 -0.82
CA VAL A 40 -0.99 9.67 -0.60
C VAL A 40 -0.19 9.11 -1.76
N ALA A 41 0.99 8.54 -1.47
CA ALA A 41 1.77 7.74 -2.39
C ALA A 41 1.52 6.25 -2.16
N PHE A 42 0.93 5.57 -3.13
CA PHE A 42 0.84 4.12 -3.15
C PHE A 42 2.09 3.51 -3.76
N ILE A 43 2.73 2.57 -3.08
CA ILE A 43 3.91 1.87 -3.58
C ILE A 43 3.63 0.38 -3.60
N GLY A 44 3.69 -0.23 -4.77
CA GLY A 44 3.43 -1.65 -4.95
C GLY A 44 3.99 -2.19 -6.25
N SER A 45 4.04 -3.52 -6.35
CA SER A 45 4.62 -4.22 -7.49
C SER A 45 3.66 -4.44 -8.66
N GLU A 46 2.36 -4.27 -8.45
CA GLU A 46 1.32 -4.49 -9.44
C GLU A 46 0.25 -3.40 -9.40
N CYS A 47 -0.35 -3.10 -10.54
CA CYS A 47 -1.55 -2.27 -10.66
C CYS A 47 -2.23 -2.53 -12.01
N TYR A 48 -3.49 -2.95 -12.00
CA TYR A 48 -4.30 -3.04 -13.22
C TYR A 48 -4.57 -1.62 -13.78
N PRO A 49 -4.47 -1.37 -15.08
CA PRO A 49 -4.32 -2.32 -16.19
C PRO A 49 -2.88 -2.52 -16.67
N PHE A 50 -1.88 -2.02 -15.97
CA PHE A 50 -0.48 -2.04 -16.42
C PHE A 50 0.15 -3.42 -16.25
N VAL A 51 0.04 -3.96 -15.04
CA VAL A 51 0.53 -5.28 -14.68
C VAL A 51 -0.36 -5.86 -13.57
N LYS A 52 -0.73 -7.13 -13.71
CA LYS A 52 -1.55 -7.83 -12.71
C LYS A 52 -1.25 -9.32 -12.77
N THR A 53 -0.92 -9.90 -11.62
CA THR A 53 -0.79 -11.35 -11.42
C THR A 53 -1.78 -11.87 -10.39
N GLY A 54 -2.26 -11.01 -9.48
CA GLY A 54 -3.16 -11.37 -8.39
C GLY A 54 -4.09 -10.24 -7.95
N GLY A 55 -4.69 -10.40 -6.76
CA GLY A 55 -5.63 -9.43 -6.18
C GLY A 55 -5.01 -8.09 -5.81
N LEU A 56 -3.69 -8.05 -5.54
CA LEU A 56 -2.94 -6.83 -5.30
C LEU A 56 -3.14 -5.81 -6.43
N GLY A 57 -3.03 -6.26 -7.69
CA GLY A 57 -3.22 -5.39 -8.86
C GLY A 57 -4.60 -4.74 -8.92
N ASP A 58 -5.66 -5.41 -8.45
CA ASP A 58 -7.02 -4.85 -8.39
C ASP A 58 -7.12 -3.78 -7.32
N VAL A 59 -6.61 -4.03 -6.12
CA VAL A 59 -6.63 -3.06 -5.01
C VAL A 59 -5.83 -1.82 -5.38
N MET A 60 -4.62 -1.97 -5.92
CA MET A 60 -3.77 -0.87 -6.39
C MET A 60 -4.40 -0.06 -7.54
N SER A 61 -5.36 -0.63 -8.25
CA SER A 61 -6.15 0.08 -9.26
C SER A 61 -7.37 0.79 -8.67
N ALA A 62 -8.10 0.15 -7.76
CA ALA A 62 -9.40 0.64 -7.29
C ALA A 62 -9.28 1.67 -6.18
N LEU A 63 -8.47 1.39 -5.15
CA LEU A 63 -8.35 2.24 -3.97
C LEU A 63 -7.79 3.63 -4.28
N PRO A 64 -6.68 3.79 -5.06
CA PRO A 64 -6.17 5.11 -5.43
C PRO A 64 -7.20 5.97 -6.17
N LYS A 65 -7.94 5.38 -7.12
CA LYS A 65 -9.00 6.10 -7.86
C LYS A 65 -10.15 6.54 -6.97
N THR A 66 -10.50 5.73 -5.98
CA THR A 66 -11.55 6.06 -5.02
C THR A 66 -11.12 7.22 -4.14
N LEU A 67 -9.89 7.19 -3.63
CA LEU A 67 -9.34 8.27 -2.80
C LEU A 67 -9.17 9.57 -3.59
N ALA A 68 -8.76 9.51 -4.85
CA ALA A 68 -8.68 10.71 -5.69
C ALA A 68 -10.04 11.42 -5.84
N LYS A 69 -11.16 10.67 -5.86
CA LYS A 69 -12.52 11.23 -5.85
C LYS A 69 -12.91 11.89 -4.52
N LEU A 70 -12.21 11.57 -3.44
CA LEU A 70 -12.42 12.13 -2.10
C LEU A 70 -11.52 13.34 -1.80
N ASN A 71 -11.09 14.06 -2.85
CA ASN A 71 -10.24 15.25 -2.75
C ASN A 71 -8.85 14.99 -2.17
N LEU A 72 -8.27 13.79 -2.43
CA LEU A 72 -6.87 13.52 -2.11
C LEU A 72 -5.98 13.67 -3.35
N ASP A 73 -4.74 14.11 -3.14
CA ASP A 73 -3.68 14.02 -4.14
C ASP A 73 -3.10 12.60 -4.09
N VAL A 74 -3.25 11.86 -5.18
CA VAL A 74 -2.86 10.45 -5.21
C VAL A 74 -1.84 10.17 -6.29
N LYS A 75 -0.71 9.60 -5.88
CA LYS A 75 0.27 8.99 -6.78
C LYS A 75 0.34 7.48 -6.54
N VAL A 76 0.55 6.74 -7.63
CA VAL A 76 0.85 5.30 -7.59
C VAL A 76 2.22 5.08 -8.19
N ILE A 77 3.13 4.46 -7.45
CA ILE A 77 4.50 4.21 -7.87
C ILE A 77 4.66 2.71 -8.15
N LEU A 78 5.13 2.41 -9.34
CA LEU A 78 5.25 1.06 -9.89
C LEU A 78 6.62 0.85 -10.53
N PRO A 79 7.14 -0.38 -10.58
CA PRO A 79 8.24 -0.70 -11.48
C PRO A 79 7.80 -0.59 -12.94
N ARG A 80 8.63 -0.02 -13.80
CA ARG A 80 8.41 -0.02 -15.25
C ARG A 80 8.82 -1.35 -15.86
N TYR A 81 8.02 -2.38 -15.61
CA TYR A 81 8.29 -3.68 -16.20
C TYR A 81 8.17 -3.68 -17.71
N LYS A 82 9.04 -4.42 -18.39
CA LYS A 82 8.98 -4.60 -19.84
C LYS A 82 7.69 -5.26 -20.32
N CYS A 83 7.03 -6.05 -19.46
CA CYS A 83 5.74 -6.69 -19.77
C CYS A 83 4.53 -5.74 -19.77
N ILE A 84 4.67 -4.49 -19.34
CA ILE A 84 3.60 -3.49 -19.44
C ILE A 84 3.21 -3.33 -20.92
N PRO A 85 1.90 -3.43 -21.26
CA PRO A 85 1.47 -3.31 -22.65
C PRO A 85 1.95 -2.02 -23.33
N GLN A 86 2.47 -2.13 -24.56
CA GLN A 86 3.07 -1.04 -25.32
C GLN A 86 2.17 0.20 -25.42
N LYS A 87 0.86 -0.01 -25.58
CA LYS A 87 -0.14 1.08 -25.61
C LYS A 87 -0.13 2.01 -24.39
N PHE A 88 0.37 1.54 -23.25
CA PHE A 88 0.58 2.37 -22.06
C PHE A 88 1.97 2.98 -22.06
N GLN A 89 3.01 2.21 -22.40
CA GLN A 89 4.37 2.70 -22.44
C GLN A 89 4.55 3.88 -23.41
N GLU A 90 3.90 3.86 -24.57
CA GLU A 90 3.92 4.95 -25.57
C GLU A 90 3.27 6.25 -25.09
N LYS A 91 2.45 6.18 -24.04
CA LYS A 91 1.76 7.33 -23.44
C LYS A 91 2.42 7.84 -22.16
N MET A 92 3.49 7.18 -21.72
CA MET A 92 4.24 7.64 -20.57
C MET A 92 5.11 8.84 -20.94
N GLU A 93 5.11 9.84 -20.09
CA GLU A 93 5.93 11.05 -20.23
C GLU A 93 7.18 10.91 -19.35
N TYR A 94 8.34 11.20 -19.92
CA TYR A 94 9.58 11.22 -19.15
C TYR A 94 9.63 12.45 -18.23
N ARG A 95 9.85 12.20 -16.93
CA ARG A 95 9.86 13.25 -15.89
C ARG A 95 11.26 13.57 -15.37
N GLY A 96 12.25 12.77 -15.72
CA GLY A 96 13.63 12.96 -15.32
C GLY A 96 14.31 11.68 -14.92
N SER A 97 15.59 11.79 -14.60
CA SER A 97 16.40 10.69 -14.10
C SER A 97 17.54 11.19 -13.23
N PHE A 98 18.03 10.33 -12.38
CA PHE A 98 19.18 10.55 -11.51
C PHE A 98 19.89 9.24 -11.20
N TYR A 99 20.99 9.32 -10.46
CA TYR A 99 21.68 8.16 -9.93
C TYR A 99 21.61 8.17 -8.41
N MET A 100 21.42 7.00 -7.81
CA MET A 100 21.42 6.82 -6.35
C MET A 100 22.33 5.66 -5.95
N ASP A 101 22.89 5.73 -4.75
CA ASP A 101 23.48 4.58 -4.07
C ASP A 101 22.37 3.59 -3.66
N LEU A 102 22.62 2.30 -3.78
CA LEU A 102 21.73 1.25 -3.29
C LEU A 102 22.44 0.44 -2.22
N CYS A 103 23.49 -0.23 -2.62
CA CYS A 103 24.33 -1.06 -1.78
C CYS A 103 25.41 -0.23 -1.10
N SER A 104 26.06 -0.79 -0.08
CA SER A 104 27.22 -0.17 0.60
C SER A 104 28.54 -0.23 -0.17
N ASP A 105 28.50 -0.64 -1.42
CA ASP A 105 29.68 -0.80 -2.30
C ASP A 105 30.06 0.48 -3.08
N GLY A 106 29.26 1.54 -2.95
CA GLY A 106 29.48 2.82 -3.65
C GLY A 106 29.05 2.84 -5.11
N LYS A 107 28.49 1.74 -5.63
CA LYS A 107 27.92 1.70 -7.00
C LYS A 107 26.68 2.58 -7.07
N GLN A 108 26.60 3.38 -8.14
CA GLN A 108 25.47 4.23 -8.43
C GLN A 108 24.52 3.55 -9.42
N TYR A 109 23.24 3.54 -9.08
CA TYR A 109 22.19 2.92 -9.89
C TYR A 109 21.33 3.99 -10.53
N TYR A 110 21.09 3.83 -11.83
CA TYR A 110 20.19 4.72 -12.59
C TYR A 110 18.75 4.59 -12.07
N VAL A 111 18.06 5.73 -11.97
CA VAL A 111 16.63 5.82 -11.69
C VAL A 111 16.00 6.75 -12.70
N GLY A 112 15.20 6.19 -13.62
CA GLY A 112 14.35 6.97 -14.51
C GLY A 112 12.94 7.05 -13.95
N ILE A 113 12.22 8.12 -14.30
CA ILE A 113 10.83 8.33 -13.90
C ILE A 113 10.00 8.58 -15.15
N MET A 114 9.03 7.71 -15.38
CA MET A 114 8.04 7.84 -16.44
C MET A 114 6.66 8.04 -15.79
N GLU A 115 5.91 9.05 -16.23
CA GLU A 115 4.61 9.39 -15.66
C GLU A 115 3.48 9.06 -16.63
N TYR A 116 2.37 8.56 -16.11
CA TYR A 116 1.11 8.36 -16.80
C TYR A 116 -0.04 8.87 -15.94
N GLN A 117 -0.97 9.60 -16.50
CA GLN A 117 -2.11 10.14 -15.77
C GLN A 117 -3.42 9.54 -16.25
N LYS A 118 -4.25 9.10 -15.30
CA LYS A 118 -5.57 8.55 -15.59
C LYS A 118 -6.49 8.58 -14.37
N ASP A 119 -7.76 8.90 -14.60
CA ASP A 119 -8.83 8.84 -13.60
C ASP A 119 -8.53 9.65 -12.30
N GLY A 120 -7.82 10.80 -12.45
CA GLY A 120 -7.42 11.65 -11.32
C GLY A 120 -6.22 11.13 -10.52
N VAL A 121 -5.59 10.05 -10.96
CA VAL A 121 -4.41 9.44 -10.34
C VAL A 121 -3.19 9.67 -11.24
N VAL A 122 -2.07 10.01 -10.63
CA VAL A 122 -0.75 10.08 -11.28
C VAL A 122 -0.02 8.75 -11.02
N TYR A 123 0.44 8.10 -12.08
CA TYR A 123 1.21 6.86 -12.02
C TYR A 123 2.66 7.16 -12.39
N ASP A 124 3.57 7.04 -11.43
CA ASP A 124 5.01 7.17 -11.63
C ASP A 124 5.63 5.78 -11.76
N PHE A 125 6.27 5.51 -12.88
CA PHE A 125 6.95 4.24 -13.15
C PHE A 125 8.45 4.43 -12.97
N ILE A 126 9.03 3.64 -12.07
CA ILE A 126 10.48 3.60 -11.86
C ILE A 126 11.12 2.77 -12.98
N ASP A 127 11.93 3.45 -13.78
CA ASP A 127 12.59 2.88 -14.96
C ASP A 127 14.04 2.50 -14.65
N ASN A 128 14.34 1.21 -14.87
CA ASN A 128 15.70 0.68 -14.83
C ASN A 128 15.74 -0.68 -15.54
N ASP A 129 16.47 -0.77 -16.64
CA ASP A 129 16.56 -2.01 -17.42
C ASP A 129 17.28 -3.14 -16.68
N GLU A 130 18.19 -2.84 -15.77
CA GLU A 130 18.91 -3.85 -14.97
C GLU A 130 17.94 -4.68 -14.12
N PHE A 131 16.89 -4.06 -13.57
CA PHE A 131 15.96 -4.70 -12.64
C PHE A 131 14.61 -5.09 -13.25
N PHE A 132 14.13 -4.37 -14.29
CA PHE A 132 12.74 -4.51 -14.76
C PHE A 132 12.60 -4.98 -16.20
N SER A 133 13.69 -5.31 -16.90
CA SER A 133 13.64 -5.80 -18.28
C SER A 133 13.26 -7.28 -18.40
N TRP A 134 13.23 -8.03 -17.32
CA TRP A 134 12.81 -9.42 -17.28
C TRP A 134 11.30 -9.53 -17.45
N GLY A 135 10.83 -10.49 -18.27
CA GLY A 135 9.45 -10.52 -18.78
C GLY A 135 8.32 -10.62 -17.76
N ASN A 136 8.56 -11.13 -16.54
CA ASN A 136 7.56 -11.28 -15.48
C ASN A 136 7.91 -10.41 -14.28
N PRO A 137 6.89 -9.84 -13.56
CA PRO A 137 7.10 -9.10 -12.32
C PRO A 137 7.84 -9.89 -11.25
N TYR A 138 7.54 -11.19 -11.14
CA TYR A 138 8.12 -12.10 -10.17
C TYR A 138 8.84 -13.24 -10.89
N THR A 139 10.03 -13.58 -10.40
CA THR A 139 10.87 -14.64 -10.95
C THR A 139 11.23 -15.65 -9.87
N ASN A 140 12.31 -15.40 -9.17
CA ASN A 140 12.80 -16.15 -8.02
C ASN A 140 13.41 -15.19 -7.00
N LEU A 141 13.60 -15.61 -5.75
CA LEU A 141 14.06 -14.70 -4.68
C LEU A 141 15.48 -14.17 -4.91
N ILE A 142 16.35 -14.89 -5.62
CA ILE A 142 17.70 -14.40 -5.92
C ILE A 142 17.66 -13.12 -6.74
N ASP A 143 16.75 -13.05 -7.72
CA ASP A 143 16.58 -11.89 -8.61
C ASP A 143 15.60 -10.86 -8.01
N ASP A 144 14.59 -11.34 -7.30
CA ASP A 144 13.53 -10.49 -6.76
C ASP A 144 13.97 -9.69 -5.53
N ILE A 145 14.86 -10.20 -4.68
CA ILE A 145 15.40 -9.47 -3.53
C ILE A 145 16.14 -8.20 -3.97
N PRO A 146 17.14 -8.25 -4.87
CA PRO A 146 17.80 -7.05 -5.39
C PRO A 146 16.81 -6.07 -6.02
N LYS A 147 15.91 -6.59 -6.85
CA LYS A 147 14.90 -5.82 -7.57
C LYS A 147 14.00 -5.01 -6.64
N PHE A 148 13.47 -5.62 -5.59
CA PHE A 148 12.57 -4.95 -4.68
C PHE A 148 13.27 -4.13 -3.59
N CYS A 149 14.53 -4.44 -3.24
CA CYS A 149 15.38 -3.51 -2.51
C CYS A 149 15.59 -2.21 -3.29
N TYR A 150 15.96 -2.34 -4.58
CA TYR A 150 16.09 -1.19 -5.48
C TYR A 150 14.77 -0.42 -5.61
N PHE A 151 13.67 -1.09 -5.94
CA PHE A 151 12.37 -0.47 -6.14
C PHE A 151 11.91 0.34 -4.92
N ALA A 152 12.02 -0.24 -3.73
CA ALA A 152 11.59 0.43 -2.49
C ALA A 152 12.38 1.73 -2.23
N LYS A 153 13.72 1.70 -2.41
CA LYS A 153 14.57 2.88 -2.23
C LYS A 153 14.35 3.92 -3.34
N ALA A 154 14.30 3.44 -4.60
CA ALA A 154 14.09 4.30 -5.77
C ALA A 154 12.74 5.02 -5.75
N SER A 155 11.69 4.39 -5.22
CA SER A 155 10.37 5.01 -5.06
C SER A 155 10.43 6.26 -4.18
N LEU A 156 11.09 6.21 -3.04
CA LEU A 156 11.26 7.36 -2.15
C LEU A 156 12.20 8.41 -2.75
N ALA A 157 13.28 7.97 -3.39
CA ALA A 157 14.22 8.87 -4.06
C ALA A 157 13.54 9.62 -5.21
N ALA A 158 12.65 8.96 -5.98
CA ALA A 158 11.87 9.58 -7.04
C ALA A 158 10.89 10.64 -6.51
N LEU A 159 10.17 10.35 -5.41
CA LEU A 159 9.32 11.34 -4.75
C LEU A 159 10.10 12.58 -4.31
N ASN A 160 11.28 12.36 -3.72
CA ASN A 160 12.14 13.45 -3.30
C ASN A 160 12.73 14.24 -4.49
N TYR A 161 13.08 13.57 -5.58
CA TYR A 161 13.55 14.19 -6.83
C TYR A 161 12.46 15.05 -7.48
N LEU A 162 11.21 14.59 -7.46
CA LEU A 162 10.05 15.33 -7.99
C LEU A 162 9.55 16.44 -7.07
N ASP A 163 10.19 16.66 -5.93
CA ASP A 163 9.75 17.58 -4.87
C ASP A 163 8.30 17.38 -4.47
N TRP A 164 7.85 16.11 -4.45
CA TRP A 164 6.51 15.75 -4.06
C TRP A 164 6.51 14.98 -2.74
N THR A 165 6.05 15.65 -1.67
CA THR A 165 6.05 15.11 -0.31
C THR A 165 4.67 14.60 0.06
N PRO A 166 4.45 13.28 0.18
CA PRO A 166 3.19 12.73 0.64
C PRO A 166 3.00 12.89 2.15
N ASP A 167 1.75 13.05 2.59
CA ASP A 167 1.39 12.86 4.00
C ASP A 167 1.51 11.39 4.40
N ILE A 168 1.13 10.49 3.48
CA ILE A 168 1.11 9.04 3.69
C ILE A 168 1.82 8.34 2.53
N VAL A 169 2.69 7.39 2.88
CA VAL A 169 3.21 6.38 1.97
C VAL A 169 2.51 5.06 2.29
N HIS A 170 1.71 4.56 1.35
CA HIS A 170 0.94 3.33 1.49
C HIS A 170 1.63 2.19 0.73
N CYS A 171 2.28 1.31 1.46
CA CYS A 171 3.08 0.20 0.94
C CYS A 171 2.26 -1.07 0.87
N HIS A 172 2.50 -1.89 -0.14
CA HIS A 172 1.75 -3.12 -0.37
C HIS A 172 2.67 -4.34 -0.47
N ASP A 173 2.47 -5.31 0.43
CA ASP A 173 3.19 -6.57 0.56
C ASP A 173 4.72 -6.42 0.74
N TRP A 174 5.44 -7.55 0.71
CA TRP A 174 6.87 -7.60 0.97
C TRP A 174 7.72 -6.83 -0.05
N GLN A 175 7.23 -6.67 -1.27
CA GLN A 175 7.91 -5.96 -2.35
C GLN A 175 8.10 -4.46 -2.05
N ALA A 176 7.22 -3.90 -1.22
CA ALA A 176 7.32 -2.51 -0.78
C ALA A 176 7.64 -2.38 0.72
N ALA A 177 7.86 -3.50 1.42
CA ALA A 177 8.00 -3.51 2.88
C ALA A 177 9.27 -2.83 3.41
N LEU A 178 10.29 -2.62 2.58
CA LEU A 178 11.49 -1.85 2.98
C LEU A 178 11.27 -0.34 2.97
N VAL A 179 10.20 0.15 2.35
CA VAL A 179 9.90 1.60 2.31
C VAL A 179 9.78 2.22 3.71
N PRO A 180 9.03 1.66 4.67
CA PRO A 180 8.98 2.17 6.03
C PRO A 180 10.34 2.24 6.72
N LEU A 181 11.23 1.27 6.48
CA LEU A 181 12.59 1.29 7.02
C LEU A 181 13.40 2.44 6.41
N TYR A 182 13.35 2.59 5.07
CA TYR A 182 14.07 3.66 4.39
C TYR A 182 13.60 5.04 4.84
N LEU A 183 12.30 5.25 5.07
CA LEU A 183 11.77 6.50 5.60
C LEU A 183 12.42 6.89 6.95
N ARG A 184 12.72 5.91 7.80
CA ARG A 184 13.25 6.13 9.16
C ARG A 184 14.78 5.97 9.26
N THR A 185 15.43 5.62 8.16
CA THR A 185 16.89 5.47 8.08
C THR A 185 17.47 6.42 7.02
N CYS A 186 17.48 6.03 5.76
CA CYS A 186 18.14 6.76 4.68
C CYS A 186 17.46 8.10 4.35
N PHE A 187 16.14 8.22 4.53
CA PHE A 187 15.36 9.42 4.16
C PHE A 187 14.88 10.24 5.36
N GLN A 188 15.22 9.88 6.60
CA GLN A 188 14.69 10.53 7.81
C GLN A 188 14.89 12.06 7.85
N ASN A 189 15.94 12.58 7.22
CA ASN A 189 16.29 14.00 7.18
C ASN A 189 15.84 14.71 5.89
N THR A 190 15.03 14.05 5.06
CA THR A 190 14.46 14.60 3.83
C THR A 190 12.99 14.98 4.01
N ASN A 191 12.42 15.71 3.06
CA ASN A 191 10.99 16.04 3.11
C ASN A 191 10.12 14.79 3.08
N VAL A 192 10.43 13.81 2.23
CA VAL A 192 9.67 12.55 2.13
C VAL A 192 9.75 11.73 3.42
N GLY A 193 10.82 11.84 4.20
CA GLY A 193 10.99 11.17 5.48
C GLY A 193 9.97 11.57 6.56
N ARG A 194 9.22 12.67 6.35
CA ARG A 194 8.15 13.11 7.26
C ARG A 194 6.86 12.32 7.09
N ALA A 195 6.70 11.61 5.98
CA ALA A 195 5.50 10.84 5.68
C ALA A 195 5.24 9.75 6.72
N SER A 196 3.97 9.48 6.98
CA SER A 196 3.54 8.30 7.72
C SER A 196 3.48 7.09 6.78
N ALA A 197 3.91 5.92 7.26
CA ALA A 197 3.88 4.69 6.48
C ALA A 197 2.70 3.79 6.89
N VAL A 198 1.90 3.39 5.92
CA VAL A 198 0.89 2.33 6.04
C VAL A 198 1.39 1.12 5.27
N LEU A 199 1.29 -0.07 5.83
CA LEU A 199 1.64 -1.32 5.17
C LEU A 199 0.42 -2.24 5.10
N THR A 200 -0.04 -2.55 3.88
CA THR A 200 -1.11 -3.53 3.66
C THR A 200 -0.52 -4.89 3.32
N ILE A 201 -0.96 -5.91 4.04
CA ILE A 201 -0.63 -7.32 3.82
C ILE A 201 -1.78 -7.96 3.06
N HIS A 202 -1.54 -8.34 1.79
CA HIS A 202 -2.52 -9.05 0.97
C HIS A 202 -2.38 -10.55 1.13
N ASN A 203 -1.14 -11.05 1.24
CA ASN A 203 -0.87 -12.47 1.44
C ASN A 203 0.39 -12.67 2.30
N LEU A 204 0.19 -13.02 3.56
CA LEU A 204 1.25 -13.19 4.54
C LEU A 204 2.23 -14.34 4.23
N ARG A 205 1.84 -15.27 3.34
CA ARG A 205 2.71 -16.37 2.91
C ARG A 205 3.97 -15.87 2.17
N PHE A 206 3.88 -14.70 1.51
CA PHE A 206 5.01 -14.12 0.79
C PHE A 206 5.63 -12.99 1.62
N GLN A 207 6.86 -13.19 2.07
CA GLN A 207 7.48 -12.32 3.08
C GLN A 207 8.83 -11.73 2.64
N GLY A 208 9.38 -12.17 1.50
CA GLY A 208 10.74 -11.77 1.11
C GLY A 208 11.78 -12.26 2.11
N ILE A 209 11.70 -13.56 2.50
CA ILE A 209 12.67 -14.22 3.37
C ILE A 209 13.79 -14.75 2.49
N TYR A 210 15.01 -14.33 2.78
CA TYR A 210 16.19 -14.79 2.07
C TYR A 210 17.47 -14.59 2.90
N ASP A 211 18.61 -15.06 2.38
CA ASP A 211 19.92 -14.92 3.00
C ASP A 211 20.13 -13.51 3.55
N ARG A 212 20.44 -13.41 4.85
CA ARG A 212 20.60 -12.15 5.57
C ARG A 212 21.67 -11.25 4.95
N LYS A 213 22.81 -11.81 4.53
CA LYS A 213 23.91 -11.02 3.99
C LYS A 213 23.54 -10.43 2.63
N MET A 214 22.77 -11.18 1.83
CA MET A 214 22.28 -10.71 0.56
C MET A 214 21.27 -9.58 0.72
N ILE A 215 20.28 -9.71 1.62
CA ILE A 215 19.33 -8.62 1.90
C ILE A 215 20.06 -7.40 2.50
N GLN A 216 21.00 -7.62 3.42
CA GLN A 216 21.79 -6.53 4.02
C GLN A 216 22.61 -5.78 2.97
N TYR A 217 23.28 -6.51 2.06
CA TYR A 217 24.05 -5.93 0.98
C TYR A 217 23.16 -5.10 0.03
N TRP A 218 22.10 -5.73 -0.51
CA TRP A 218 21.26 -5.08 -1.52
C TRP A 218 20.37 -3.96 -0.97
N SER A 219 19.94 -4.04 0.28
CA SER A 219 19.16 -2.98 0.89
C SER A 219 19.99 -1.75 1.26
N GLY A 220 21.28 -1.93 1.54
CA GLY A 220 22.12 -0.85 2.09
C GLY A 220 21.60 -0.27 3.41
N LEU A 221 20.74 -1.01 4.11
CA LEU A 221 20.20 -0.60 5.40
C LEU A 221 21.26 -0.75 6.50
N PRO A 222 21.22 0.09 7.53
CA PRO A 222 22.18 0.02 8.63
C PRO A 222 22.05 -1.27 9.45
N ASP A 223 23.16 -1.75 10.01
CA ASP A 223 23.25 -3.02 10.73
C ASP A 223 22.24 -3.15 11.87
N TYR A 224 21.90 -2.04 12.54
CA TYR A 224 21.02 -2.06 13.70
C TYR A 224 19.57 -2.51 13.38
N VAL A 225 19.11 -2.47 12.12
CA VAL A 225 17.79 -2.99 11.75
C VAL A 225 17.81 -4.51 11.59
N PHE A 226 19.00 -5.14 11.47
CA PHE A 226 19.16 -6.59 11.38
C PHE A 226 19.23 -7.23 12.76
N ASN A 227 18.16 -7.11 13.54
CA ASN A 227 17.97 -7.69 14.87
C ASN A 227 16.68 -8.53 14.91
N LYS A 228 16.49 -9.30 16.01
CA LYS A 228 15.38 -10.24 16.16
C LYS A 228 13.98 -9.58 16.19
N ASP A 229 13.90 -8.32 16.61
CA ASP A 229 12.65 -7.57 16.75
C ASP A 229 12.29 -6.82 15.46
N CYS A 230 13.14 -6.92 14.42
CA CYS A 230 12.93 -6.27 13.13
C CYS A 230 13.16 -7.26 11.97
N MET A 231 14.33 -7.24 11.31
CA MET A 231 14.51 -7.98 10.06
C MET A 231 14.99 -9.43 10.22
N ILE A 232 15.53 -9.83 11.36
CA ILE A 232 16.05 -11.19 11.52
C ILE A 232 14.91 -12.20 11.64
N GLN A 233 14.86 -13.15 10.69
CA GLN A 233 13.97 -14.32 10.72
C GLN A 233 14.55 -15.45 11.55
N ASN A 234 15.81 -15.77 11.28
CA ASN A 234 16.61 -16.77 11.98
C ASN A 234 18.10 -16.39 11.86
N TRP A 235 19.00 -17.25 12.27
CA TRP A 235 20.44 -16.93 12.24
C TRP A 235 21.05 -16.78 10.83
N LEU A 236 20.40 -17.33 9.78
CA LEU A 236 20.82 -17.24 8.37
C LEU A 236 20.05 -16.19 7.59
N ASP A 237 18.74 -16.07 7.86
CA ASP A 237 17.81 -15.35 6.99
C ASP A 237 17.29 -14.07 7.63
N ALA A 238 17.02 -13.10 6.77
CA ALA A 238 16.24 -11.90 7.08
C ALA A 238 14.89 -11.95 6.35
N ASN A 239 13.94 -11.16 6.85
CA ASN A 239 12.56 -11.12 6.40
C ASN A 239 12.17 -9.65 6.16
N MET A 240 11.93 -9.30 4.88
CA MET A 240 11.64 -7.94 4.47
C MET A 240 10.28 -7.47 5.00
N LEU A 241 9.25 -8.33 4.95
CA LEU A 241 7.92 -8.00 5.45
C LEU A 241 7.93 -7.77 6.98
N LYS A 242 8.64 -8.60 7.72
CA LYS A 242 8.83 -8.44 9.17
C LYS A 242 9.43 -7.07 9.51
N GLY A 243 10.45 -6.66 8.77
CA GLY A 243 11.04 -5.32 8.92
C GLY A 243 10.04 -4.21 8.63
N GLY A 244 9.25 -4.34 7.57
CA GLY A 244 8.18 -3.38 7.22
C GLY A 244 7.14 -3.23 8.33
N ILE A 245 6.68 -4.35 8.92
CA ILE A 245 5.77 -4.38 10.07
C ILE A 245 6.36 -3.63 11.27
N ALA A 246 7.65 -3.83 11.55
CA ALA A 246 8.31 -3.17 12.68
C ALA A 246 8.39 -1.64 12.52
N TYR A 247 8.55 -1.14 11.29
CA TYR A 247 8.83 0.27 11.02
C TYR A 247 7.63 1.08 10.50
N CYS A 248 6.54 0.46 10.02
CA CYS A 248 5.36 1.20 9.59
C CYS A 248 4.60 1.83 10.76
N ASN A 249 3.80 2.84 10.49
CA ASN A 249 2.93 3.49 11.47
C ASN A 249 1.62 2.72 11.66
N LYS A 250 1.09 2.14 10.57
CA LYS A 250 -0.15 1.35 10.57
C LYS A 250 0.01 0.10 9.70
N ILE A 251 -0.62 -0.98 10.14
CA ILE A 251 -0.72 -2.25 9.42
C ILE A 251 -2.18 -2.45 9.06
N THR A 252 -2.44 -2.82 7.81
CA THR A 252 -3.77 -3.15 7.33
C THR A 252 -3.74 -4.47 6.56
N THR A 253 -4.90 -5.07 6.36
CA THR A 253 -5.05 -6.27 5.54
C THR A 253 -6.42 -6.27 4.84
N VAL A 254 -6.68 -7.30 4.05
CA VAL A 254 -7.78 -7.33 3.08
C VAL A 254 -9.15 -7.63 3.68
N SER A 255 -9.24 -8.07 4.93
CA SER A 255 -10.52 -8.29 5.65
C SER A 255 -10.31 -8.45 7.15
N ASN A 256 -11.36 -8.18 7.94
CA ASN A 256 -11.36 -8.36 9.39
C ASN A 256 -11.11 -9.82 9.79
N THR A 257 -11.69 -10.76 9.06
CA THR A 257 -11.45 -12.20 9.27
C THR A 257 -9.96 -12.52 9.12
N TYR A 258 -9.36 -12.09 8.01
CA TYR A 258 -7.95 -12.32 7.77
C TYR A 258 -7.04 -11.61 8.77
N ALA A 259 -7.42 -10.40 9.24
CA ALA A 259 -6.72 -9.72 10.32
C ALA A 259 -6.67 -10.54 11.62
N GLY A 260 -7.75 -11.24 11.95
CA GLY A 260 -7.77 -12.17 13.08
C GLY A 260 -6.94 -13.43 12.83
N GLU A 261 -7.08 -14.04 11.66
CA GLU A 261 -6.40 -15.29 11.27
C GLU A 261 -4.88 -15.15 11.32
N ILE A 262 -4.30 -14.11 10.69
CA ILE A 262 -2.84 -13.92 10.60
C ILE A 262 -2.17 -13.67 11.96
N GLN A 263 -2.92 -13.40 13.00
CA GLN A 263 -2.41 -13.28 14.38
C GLN A 263 -2.41 -14.61 15.16
N THR A 264 -2.90 -15.70 14.54
CA THR A 264 -2.85 -17.06 15.11
C THR A 264 -1.62 -17.82 14.61
N GLU A 265 -1.17 -18.80 15.38
CA GLU A 265 -0.01 -19.64 14.99
C GLU A 265 -0.32 -20.46 13.73
N GLU A 266 -1.60 -20.82 13.49
CA GLU A 266 -2.04 -21.63 12.35
C GLU A 266 -1.92 -20.89 11.01
N TYR A 267 -2.25 -19.58 10.99
CA TYR A 267 -2.30 -18.77 9.74
C TYR A 267 -1.27 -17.65 9.71
N GLY A 268 -0.50 -17.47 10.79
CA GLY A 268 0.46 -16.37 10.94
C GLY A 268 1.78 -16.55 10.20
N GLU A 269 1.97 -17.69 9.50
CA GLU A 269 3.17 -17.98 8.68
C GLU A 269 4.50 -17.61 9.39
N GLY A 270 4.55 -17.86 10.72
CA GLY A 270 5.69 -17.54 11.58
C GLY A 270 5.80 -16.08 12.00
N LEU A 271 4.83 -15.21 11.66
CA LEU A 271 4.80 -13.80 12.09
C LEU A 271 3.69 -13.48 13.10
N ALA A 272 2.93 -14.49 13.59
CA ALA A 272 1.81 -14.28 14.50
C ALA A 272 2.20 -13.47 15.76
N GLU A 273 3.28 -13.85 16.44
CA GLU A 273 3.78 -13.14 17.63
C GLU A 273 4.19 -11.70 17.27
N HIS A 274 4.90 -11.52 16.16
CA HIS A 274 5.36 -10.22 15.69
C HIS A 274 4.18 -9.29 15.35
N LEU A 275 3.13 -9.81 14.70
CA LEU A 275 1.90 -9.07 14.42
C LEU A 275 1.16 -8.71 15.72
N ARG A 276 1.02 -9.62 16.68
CA ARG A 276 0.42 -9.33 17.99
C ARG A 276 1.21 -8.27 18.76
N TYR A 277 2.54 -8.31 18.71
CA TYR A 277 3.39 -7.31 19.36
C TYR A 277 3.17 -5.90 18.77
N HIS A 278 2.90 -5.83 17.47
CA HIS A 278 2.63 -4.57 16.76
C HIS A 278 1.13 -4.27 16.60
N ASN A 279 0.24 -4.94 17.33
CA ASN A 279 -1.21 -4.83 17.18
C ASN A 279 -1.75 -3.41 17.42
N ASN A 280 -1.07 -2.58 18.21
CA ASN A 280 -1.40 -1.17 18.36
C ASN A 280 -1.28 -0.33 17.06
N LYS A 281 -0.66 -0.91 16.03
CA LYS A 281 -0.56 -0.33 14.67
C LYS A 281 -1.64 -0.86 13.73
N SER A 282 -2.36 -1.95 14.12
CA SER A 282 -3.41 -2.54 13.30
C SER A 282 -4.71 -1.77 13.50
N GLU A 283 -5.29 -1.30 12.42
CA GLU A 283 -6.65 -0.80 12.32
C GLU A 283 -7.30 -1.42 11.09
N GLU A 284 -8.60 -1.64 11.19
CA GLU A 284 -9.42 -2.12 10.08
C GLU A 284 -9.50 -1.01 8.99
N LEU A 285 -9.41 -1.43 7.73
CA LEU A 285 -9.70 -0.57 6.58
C LEU A 285 -11.21 -0.47 6.37
#